data_4c4b238ec6ac0e39b2ea75fd9f70945d
#
_entry.id   4c4b238ec6ac0e39b2ea75fd9f70945d
#
_cell.length_a   1.000
_cell.length_b   1.000
_cell.length_c   1.000
_cell.angle_alpha   90.00
_cell.angle_beta   90.00
_cell.angle_gamma   90.00
#
_symmetry.space_group_name_H-M   'P 1'
#
loop_
_entity.id
_entity.type
_entity.pdbx_description
1 polymer ?
#
loop_
_entity_poly.entity_id
_entity_poly.type
_entity_poly.pdbx_seq_one_letter_code
_entity_poly.pdbx_strand_id
1 'polypeptide(L)'
;MKKLILGLSVLSLIAFTSCKEDASKKVDEANVTAAAIRDANASKFPVLEFNETEHDFGEIEKNQAVETVFSYKNTGNAPLVITEIKSSCGCTVPENWSKEPLAPGKTGQFTVKYNGSGSNKITKTITVTANTEKGSEVVKISAFVKDPIAVTN
;
A
#
# COMPACT_ATOMS: atom_id res chain seq x y z
N MET A 1 56.85 -71.39 -32.98
CA MET A 1 56.06 -71.34 -34.21
C MET A 1 55.01 -70.24 -34.05
N LYS A 2 55.26 -69.14 -34.70
CA LYS A 2 54.40 -68.51 -35.70
C LYS A 2 52.98 -68.24 -35.14
N LYS A 3 52.47 -67.01 -35.03
CA LYS A 3 52.29 -65.99 -36.11
C LYS A 3 51.83 -64.62 -35.46
N LEU A 4 52.35 -63.54 -36.02
CA LEU A 4 51.84 -62.21 -36.00
C LEU A 4 50.33 -62.11 -36.34
N ILE A 5 49.57 -61.26 -35.70
CA ILE A 5 48.52 -60.51 -36.36
C ILE A 5 48.49 -59.12 -35.77
N LEU A 6 48.76 -58.11 -36.61
CA LEU A 6 48.53 -56.66 -36.43
C LEU A 6 47.02 -56.45 -36.28
N GLY A 7 46.60 -55.74 -35.21
CA GLY A 7 45.23 -55.21 -35.05
C GLY A 7 45.27 -53.73 -34.93
N LEU A 8 44.86 -53.06 -36.00
CA LEU A 8 44.79 -51.64 -36.24
C LEU A 8 43.84 -50.96 -35.22
N SER A 9 44.39 -50.17 -34.28
CA SER A 9 43.64 -49.39 -33.36
C SER A 9 43.18 -48.11 -34.04
N VAL A 10 41.91 -48.06 -34.44
CA VAL A 10 41.26 -46.82 -34.95
C VAL A 10 40.90 -45.94 -33.73
N LEU A 11 41.70 -44.93 -33.51
CA LEU A 11 41.44 -43.87 -32.52
C LEU A 11 40.37 -42.96 -33.08
N SER A 12 39.10 -43.20 -32.63
CA SER A 12 37.97 -42.34 -32.97
C SER A 12 38.05 -41.05 -32.15
N LEU A 13 38.53 -39.93 -32.74
CA LEU A 13 38.40 -38.60 -32.21
C LEU A 13 36.94 -38.15 -32.30
N ILE A 14 36.21 -38.21 -31.19
CA ILE A 14 34.92 -37.57 -31.06
C ILE A 14 35.19 -36.09 -30.82
N ALA A 15 35.06 -35.28 -31.86
CA ALA A 15 35.05 -33.84 -31.77
C ALA A 15 33.74 -33.42 -31.07
N PHE A 16 33.81 -33.02 -29.80
CA PHE A 16 32.75 -32.29 -29.14
C PHE A 16 32.70 -30.90 -29.75
N THR A 17 31.86 -30.70 -30.74
CA THR A 17 31.44 -29.35 -31.15
C THR A 17 30.55 -28.78 -30.04
N SER A 18 31.18 -28.07 -29.10
CA SER A 18 30.48 -27.21 -28.15
C SER A 18 29.78 -26.14 -28.94
N CYS A 19 28.49 -26.26 -29.14
CA CYS A 19 27.64 -25.15 -29.58
C CYS A 19 27.70 -24.08 -28.51
N LYS A 20 28.57 -23.07 -28.66
CA LYS A 20 28.40 -21.78 -28.04
C LYS A 20 27.19 -21.14 -28.72
N GLU A 21 25.99 -21.47 -28.27
CA GLU A 21 24.84 -20.60 -28.53
C GLU A 21 25.09 -19.30 -27.77
N ASP A 22 25.29 -18.21 -28.53
CA ASP A 22 25.38 -16.87 -28.00
C ASP A 22 24.06 -16.56 -27.28
N ALA A 23 24.09 -16.59 -25.94
CA ALA A 23 22.95 -16.28 -25.09
C ALA A 23 22.43 -14.86 -25.33
N SER A 24 23.28 -13.96 -25.88
CA SER A 24 22.94 -12.60 -26.27
C SER A 24 21.98 -12.51 -27.45
N LYS A 25 21.85 -13.57 -28.29
CA LYS A 25 20.90 -13.58 -29.41
C LYS A 25 19.49 -14.06 -29.03
N LYS A 26 19.30 -14.55 -27.80
CA LYS A 26 17.98 -14.98 -27.28
C LYS A 26 17.26 -13.90 -26.48
N VAL A 27 17.83 -12.71 -26.34
CA VAL A 27 17.17 -11.60 -25.68
C VAL A 27 16.35 -10.88 -26.75
N ASP A 28 15.06 -11.19 -26.75
CA ASP A 28 14.08 -10.53 -27.61
C ASP A 28 13.99 -9.05 -27.18
N GLU A 29 14.23 -8.11 -28.10
CA GLU A 29 14.16 -6.67 -27.84
C GLU A 29 12.82 -6.25 -27.23
N ALA A 30 11.74 -6.95 -27.60
CA ALA A 30 10.42 -6.77 -27.00
C ALA A 30 10.41 -7.10 -25.51
N ASN A 31 11.16 -8.14 -25.07
CA ASN A 31 11.26 -8.51 -23.66
C ASN A 31 12.13 -7.53 -22.86
N VAL A 32 13.20 -6.98 -23.47
CA VAL A 32 14.02 -5.95 -22.83
C VAL A 32 13.22 -4.66 -22.66
N THR A 33 12.48 -4.26 -23.68
CA THR A 33 11.62 -3.08 -23.62
C THR A 33 10.49 -3.26 -22.58
N ALA A 34 9.87 -4.43 -22.55
CA ALA A 34 8.84 -4.75 -21.54
C ALA A 34 9.41 -4.82 -20.11
N ALA A 35 10.64 -5.29 -19.93
CA ALA A 35 11.33 -5.26 -18.63
C ALA A 35 11.65 -3.83 -18.21
N ALA A 36 12.21 -3.01 -19.10
CA ALA A 36 12.49 -1.60 -18.81
C ALA A 36 11.23 -0.79 -18.46
N ILE A 37 10.10 -1.06 -19.13
CA ILE A 37 8.80 -0.45 -18.79
C ILE A 37 8.31 -0.91 -17.42
N ARG A 38 8.47 -2.20 -17.08
CA ARG A 38 8.12 -2.72 -15.75
C ARG A 38 8.98 -2.10 -14.66
N ASP A 39 10.28 -1.99 -14.86
CA ASP A 39 11.21 -1.38 -13.90
C ASP A 39 10.94 0.11 -13.73
N ALA A 40 10.65 0.83 -14.81
CA ALA A 40 10.24 2.24 -14.75
C ALA A 40 8.90 2.44 -14.03
N ASN A 41 7.99 1.45 -14.05
CA ASN A 41 6.72 1.47 -13.34
C ASN A 41 6.85 0.94 -11.90
N ALA A 42 7.79 0.04 -11.61
CA ALA A 42 8.05 -0.48 -10.27
C ALA A 42 8.51 0.59 -9.27
N SER A 43 9.04 1.71 -9.77
CA SER A 43 9.41 2.88 -8.95
C SER A 43 8.29 3.93 -8.82
N LYS A 44 7.10 3.65 -9.36
CA LYS A 44 5.96 4.58 -9.32
C LYS A 44 4.96 4.13 -8.27
N PHE A 45 5.03 4.78 -7.11
CA PHE A 45 4.07 4.55 -6.04
C PHE A 45 3.25 5.81 -5.77
N PRO A 46 1.96 5.65 -5.44
CA PRO A 46 1.20 6.73 -4.84
C PRO A 46 1.71 6.97 -3.42
N VAL A 47 1.63 8.20 -2.97
CA VAL A 47 1.94 8.60 -1.59
C VAL A 47 0.73 9.29 -1.02
N LEU A 48 0.22 8.75 0.07
CA LEU A 48 -0.91 9.32 0.81
C LEU A 48 -0.37 10.24 1.91
N GLU A 49 -0.58 11.54 1.77
CA GLU A 49 -0.19 12.55 2.74
C GLU A 49 -1.43 13.24 3.30
N PHE A 50 -1.59 13.24 4.62
CA PHE A 50 -2.68 13.94 5.30
C PHE A 50 -2.27 15.36 5.67
N ASN A 51 -3.20 16.30 5.57
CA ASN A 51 -3.00 17.66 6.09
C ASN A 51 -2.92 17.66 7.62
N GLU A 52 -3.67 16.75 8.24
CA GLU A 52 -3.77 16.57 9.68
C GLU A 52 -3.91 15.07 9.97
N THR A 53 -3.14 14.55 10.91
CA THR A 53 -3.19 13.14 11.32
C THR A 53 -3.89 12.92 12.67
N GLU A 54 -4.14 13.99 13.41
CA GLU A 54 -4.83 13.95 14.71
C GLU A 54 -5.77 15.13 14.82
N HIS A 55 -7.02 14.88 15.19
CA HIS A 55 -8.03 15.89 15.43
C HIS A 55 -8.58 15.79 16.85
N ASP A 56 -8.57 16.89 17.59
CA ASP A 56 -9.10 16.97 18.96
C ASP A 56 -10.39 17.78 19.00
N PHE A 57 -11.49 17.14 19.34
CA PHE A 57 -12.79 17.79 19.52
C PHE A 57 -12.88 18.62 20.81
N GLY A 58 -11.86 18.52 21.67
CA GLY A 58 -11.92 19.15 22.99
C GLY A 58 -12.94 18.49 23.91
N GLU A 59 -13.62 19.28 24.72
CA GLU A 59 -14.66 18.84 25.63
C GLU A 59 -15.98 18.67 24.90
N ILE A 60 -16.61 17.51 25.04
CA ILE A 60 -17.94 17.20 24.50
C ILE A 60 -18.82 16.57 25.58
N GLU A 61 -20.12 16.72 25.45
CA GLU A 61 -21.08 16.04 26.33
C GLU A 61 -21.20 14.55 25.96
N LYS A 62 -21.49 13.70 26.93
CA LYS A 62 -21.70 12.28 26.71
C LYS A 62 -22.83 12.06 25.72
N ASN A 63 -22.59 11.19 24.72
CA ASN A 63 -23.47 10.89 23.59
C ASN A 63 -23.74 12.09 22.66
N GLN A 64 -22.97 13.16 22.74
CA GLN A 64 -22.96 14.22 21.76
C GLN A 64 -22.19 13.77 20.53
N ALA A 65 -22.89 13.60 19.42
CA ALA A 65 -22.24 13.28 18.16
C ALA A 65 -21.43 14.47 17.62
N VAL A 66 -20.21 14.22 17.20
CA VAL A 66 -19.31 15.20 16.59
C VAL A 66 -18.70 14.64 15.33
N GLU A 67 -18.29 15.50 14.41
CA GLU A 67 -17.67 15.07 13.15
C GLU A 67 -16.50 15.98 12.76
N THR A 68 -15.57 15.43 12.02
CA THR A 68 -14.46 16.16 11.39
C THR A 68 -14.19 15.61 10.00
N VAL A 69 -13.48 16.41 9.19
CA VAL A 69 -13.08 16.02 7.82
C VAL A 69 -11.58 15.95 7.75
N PHE A 70 -11.06 14.76 7.43
CA PHE A 70 -9.65 14.58 7.10
C PHE A 70 -9.45 14.78 5.61
N SER A 71 -8.57 15.71 5.27
CA SER A 71 -8.14 15.95 3.89
C SER A 71 -6.79 15.29 3.63
N TYR A 72 -6.62 14.74 2.44
CA TYR A 72 -5.38 14.09 2.02
C TYR A 72 -5.03 14.47 0.59
N LYS A 73 -3.76 14.31 0.24
CA LYS A 73 -3.21 14.56 -1.08
C LYS A 73 -2.42 13.36 -1.55
N ASN A 74 -2.51 13.06 -2.83
CA ASN A 74 -1.58 12.14 -3.48
C ASN A 74 -0.31 12.92 -3.88
N THR A 75 0.75 12.81 -3.10
CA THR A 75 2.05 13.44 -3.37
C THR A 75 3.00 12.52 -4.13
N GLY A 76 2.56 11.31 -4.45
CA GLY A 76 3.31 10.36 -5.26
C GLY A 76 3.20 10.61 -6.77
N ASN A 77 3.69 9.66 -7.55
CA ASN A 77 3.74 9.73 -9.01
C ASN A 77 2.87 8.67 -9.73
N ALA A 78 2.05 7.94 -8.98
CA ALA A 78 1.06 6.98 -9.49
C ALA A 78 -0.34 7.29 -8.92
N PRO A 79 -1.43 6.82 -9.55
CA PRO A 79 -2.78 6.98 -9.02
C PRO A 79 -2.97 6.32 -7.65
N LEU A 80 -3.48 7.07 -6.68
CA LEU A 80 -3.81 6.61 -5.33
C LEU A 80 -5.23 6.05 -5.30
N VAL A 81 -5.37 4.83 -4.78
CA VAL A 81 -6.67 4.18 -4.54
C VAL A 81 -6.81 3.85 -3.07
N ILE A 82 -7.80 4.42 -2.41
CA ILE A 82 -8.18 4.03 -1.05
C ILE A 82 -9.17 2.87 -1.16
N THR A 83 -8.78 1.71 -0.65
CA THR A 83 -9.59 0.49 -0.70
C THR A 83 -10.52 0.35 0.49
N GLU A 84 -10.08 0.84 1.64
CA GLU A 84 -10.84 0.74 2.88
C GLU A 84 -10.46 1.87 3.86
N ILE A 85 -11.45 2.34 4.62
CA ILE A 85 -11.24 3.18 5.80
C ILE A 85 -12.01 2.54 6.96
N LYS A 86 -11.29 2.15 8.01
CA LYS A 86 -11.84 1.50 9.19
C LYS A 86 -11.50 2.24 10.47
N SER A 87 -12.46 2.29 11.40
CA SER A 87 -12.24 2.71 12.76
C SER A 87 -11.96 1.54 13.69
N SER A 88 -11.24 1.81 14.78
CA SER A 88 -10.96 0.84 15.86
C SER A 88 -12.21 0.42 16.66
N CYS A 89 -13.35 1.10 16.51
CA CYS A 89 -14.61 0.77 17.18
C CYS A 89 -15.83 1.18 16.31
N GLY A 90 -16.98 0.56 16.57
CA GLY A 90 -18.25 0.95 15.93
C GLY A 90 -18.83 2.29 16.39
N CYS A 91 -18.19 2.95 17.37
CA CYS A 91 -18.57 4.27 17.86
C CYS A 91 -18.05 5.42 16.98
N THR A 92 -17.19 5.11 16.02
CA THR A 92 -16.60 6.04 15.07
C THR A 92 -16.81 5.50 13.66
N VAL A 93 -17.44 6.27 12.80
CA VAL A 93 -17.80 5.85 11.45
C VAL A 93 -17.13 6.76 10.43
N PRO A 94 -16.16 6.23 9.65
CA PRO A 94 -15.65 6.94 8.47
C PRO A 94 -16.64 6.82 7.31
N GLU A 95 -16.85 7.92 6.59
CA GLU A 95 -17.75 7.96 5.43
C GLU A 95 -17.33 9.00 4.39
N ASN A 96 -18.01 9.04 3.26
CA ASN A 96 -17.85 10.04 2.21
C ASN A 96 -16.44 10.08 1.57
N TRP A 97 -15.77 8.92 1.39
CA TRP A 97 -14.53 8.85 0.60
C TRP A 97 -14.79 8.27 -0.79
N SER A 98 -13.97 8.70 -1.76
CA SER A 98 -13.99 8.13 -3.10
C SER A 98 -13.12 6.87 -3.17
N LYS A 99 -13.61 5.84 -3.89
CA LYS A 99 -12.83 4.67 -4.30
C LYS A 99 -12.20 4.84 -5.68
N GLU A 100 -12.51 5.93 -6.37
CA GLU A 100 -11.93 6.25 -7.66
C GLU A 100 -10.44 6.60 -7.52
N PRO A 101 -9.62 6.23 -8.52
CA PRO A 101 -8.20 6.56 -8.51
C PRO A 101 -7.96 8.07 -8.46
N LEU A 102 -7.24 8.54 -7.44
CA LEU A 102 -6.86 9.93 -7.28
C LEU A 102 -5.52 10.18 -7.97
N ALA A 103 -5.53 11.01 -9.01
CA ALA A 103 -4.32 11.32 -9.77
C ALA A 103 -3.25 12.02 -8.92
N PRO A 104 -1.95 11.92 -9.29
CA PRO A 104 -0.87 12.66 -8.67
C PRO A 104 -1.16 14.15 -8.52
N GLY A 105 -0.84 14.70 -7.36
CA GLY A 105 -1.05 16.10 -7.01
C GLY A 105 -2.49 16.48 -6.63
N LYS A 106 -3.46 15.59 -6.78
CA LYS A 106 -4.86 15.84 -6.42
C LYS A 106 -5.12 15.57 -4.94
N THR A 107 -6.18 16.20 -4.41
CA THR A 107 -6.65 16.07 -3.04
C THR A 107 -7.96 15.30 -2.97
N GLY A 108 -8.14 14.59 -1.87
CA GLY A 108 -9.39 13.94 -1.49
C GLY A 108 -9.69 14.21 -0.02
N GLN A 109 -10.83 13.74 0.44
CA GLN A 109 -11.25 13.88 1.82
C GLN A 109 -12.18 12.74 2.25
N PHE A 110 -12.31 12.55 3.55
CA PHE A 110 -13.34 11.71 4.15
C PHE A 110 -13.80 12.29 5.48
N THR A 111 -15.02 12.00 5.85
CA THR A 111 -15.62 12.46 7.11
C THR A 111 -15.48 11.37 8.17
N VAL A 112 -15.20 11.74 9.39
CA VAL A 112 -15.21 10.84 10.56
C VAL A 112 -16.25 11.34 11.53
N LYS A 113 -17.25 10.50 11.80
CA LYS A 113 -18.30 10.76 12.79
C LYS A 113 -18.03 9.93 14.05
N TYR A 114 -18.06 10.60 15.19
CA TYR A 114 -17.96 9.97 16.51
C TYR A 114 -19.24 10.23 17.31
N ASN A 115 -19.81 9.21 17.92
CA ASN A 115 -21.09 9.29 18.60
C ASN A 115 -21.03 9.82 20.05
N GLY A 116 -19.85 10.25 20.52
CA GLY A 116 -19.67 10.78 21.88
C GLY A 116 -19.74 9.73 23.00
N SER A 117 -19.61 8.46 22.69
CA SER A 117 -19.65 7.41 23.71
C SER A 117 -18.35 7.32 24.51
N GLY A 118 -18.45 6.91 25.77
CA GLY A 118 -17.29 6.81 26.67
C GLY A 118 -17.34 7.83 27.80
N SER A 119 -16.21 8.05 28.46
CA SER A 119 -16.05 9.01 29.56
C SER A 119 -14.59 9.44 29.64
N ASN A 120 -14.34 10.65 30.09
CA ASN A 120 -13.01 11.24 30.19
C ASN A 120 -12.28 11.34 28.84
N LYS A 121 -10.97 11.30 28.86
CA LYS A 121 -10.18 11.38 27.61
C LYS A 121 -10.32 10.10 26.80
N ILE A 122 -10.80 10.24 25.58
CA ILE A 122 -10.86 9.16 24.58
C ILE A 122 -9.92 9.45 23.43
N THR A 123 -9.43 8.39 22.80
CA THR A 123 -8.73 8.46 21.53
C THR A 123 -9.21 7.29 20.66
N LYS A 124 -9.53 7.58 19.41
CA LYS A 124 -9.95 6.58 18.42
C LYS A 124 -9.03 6.62 17.23
N THR A 125 -8.70 5.45 16.74
CA THR A 125 -7.80 5.28 15.60
C THR A 125 -8.61 4.93 14.36
N ILE A 126 -8.30 5.56 13.26
CA ILE A 126 -8.87 5.31 11.93
C ILE A 126 -7.73 4.85 11.03
N THR A 127 -7.86 3.65 10.48
CA THR A 127 -6.89 3.07 9.53
C THR A 127 -7.40 3.28 8.11
N VAL A 128 -6.57 3.86 7.26
CA VAL A 128 -6.81 4.09 5.85
C VAL A 128 -5.93 3.14 5.06
N THR A 129 -6.53 2.18 4.37
CA THR A 129 -5.84 1.20 3.52
C THR A 129 -5.84 1.69 2.08
N ALA A 130 -4.66 1.73 1.47
CA ALA A 130 -4.47 2.23 0.12
C ALA A 130 -3.36 1.46 -0.61
N ASN A 131 -3.27 1.65 -1.93
CA ASN A 131 -2.25 1.03 -2.78
C ASN A 131 -0.87 1.72 -2.69
N THR A 132 -0.55 2.33 -1.55
CA THR A 132 0.78 2.89 -1.26
C THR A 132 1.77 1.79 -0.94
N GLU A 133 3.07 2.08 -1.00
CA GLU A 133 4.13 1.14 -0.61
C GLU A 133 3.94 0.63 0.84
N LYS A 134 3.52 1.50 1.75
CA LYS A 134 3.24 1.17 3.15
C LYS A 134 1.94 0.36 3.33
N GLY A 135 1.02 0.44 2.38
CA GLY A 135 -0.27 -0.28 2.38
C GLY A 135 -1.34 0.36 3.27
N SER A 136 -0.98 1.04 4.34
CA SER A 136 -1.95 1.71 5.22
C SER A 136 -1.34 2.89 5.98
N GLU A 137 -2.18 3.87 6.26
CA GLU A 137 -1.89 5.03 7.10
C GLU A 137 -2.92 5.14 8.22
N VAL A 138 -2.59 5.92 9.25
CA VAL A 138 -3.41 6.04 10.44
C VAL A 138 -3.64 7.51 10.76
N VAL A 139 -4.91 7.86 11.01
CA VAL A 139 -5.29 9.13 11.64
C VAL A 139 -6.02 8.86 12.95
N LYS A 140 -6.08 9.87 13.82
CA LYS A 140 -6.70 9.74 15.14
C LYS A 140 -7.67 10.88 15.38
N ILE A 141 -8.68 10.61 16.19
CA ILE A 141 -9.52 11.61 16.83
C ILE A 141 -9.40 11.48 18.34
N SER A 142 -9.48 12.57 19.05
CA SER A 142 -9.57 12.62 20.52
C SER A 142 -10.69 13.54 20.97
N ALA A 143 -11.18 13.31 22.17
CA ALA A 143 -12.11 14.16 22.87
C ALA A 143 -12.02 13.94 24.38
N PHE A 144 -12.48 14.89 25.16
CA PHE A 144 -12.76 14.71 26.57
C PHE A 144 -14.27 14.65 26.77
N VAL A 145 -14.81 13.45 27.03
CA VAL A 145 -16.24 13.21 27.20
C VAL A 145 -16.62 13.47 28.65
N LYS A 146 -17.44 14.50 28.88
CA LYS A 146 -17.96 14.83 30.20
C LYS A 146 -19.07 13.85 30.59
N ASP A 147 -18.99 13.29 31.79
CA ASP A 147 -20.14 12.59 32.35
C ASP A 147 -21.23 13.61 32.74
N PRO A 148 -22.51 13.28 32.52
CA PRO A 148 -23.59 14.15 32.96
C PRO A 148 -23.44 14.42 34.45
N ILE A 149 -23.50 15.71 34.84
CA ILE A 149 -23.53 16.06 36.26
C ILE A 149 -24.81 15.45 36.81
N ALA A 150 -24.68 14.52 37.76
CA ALA A 150 -25.82 14.02 38.49
C ALA A 150 -26.48 15.21 39.25
N VAL A 151 -27.59 15.68 38.71
CA VAL A 151 -28.39 16.72 39.43
C VAL A 151 -29.02 15.96 40.58
N THR A 152 -28.40 16.01 41.77
CA THR A 152 -29.02 15.57 43.02
C THR A 152 -30.13 16.54 43.36
N ASN A 153 -31.37 16.14 43.12
CA ASN A 153 -32.56 16.79 43.67
C ASN A 153 -32.69 16.50 45.16
#